data_5ea2e0a011deb47efb2d5ebe5059e2c3
#
_entry.id   5ea2e0a011deb47efb2d5ebe5059e2c3
#
_cell.length_a   1.000
_cell.length_b   1.000
_cell.length_c   1.000
_cell.angle_alpha   90.00
_cell.angle_beta   90.00
_cell.angle_gamma   90.00
#
_symmetry.space_group_name_H-M   'P 1'
#
loop_
_entity.id
_entity.type
_entity.pdbx_description
1 polymer ?
#
loop_
_entity_poly.entity_id
_entity_poly.type
_entity_poly.pdbx_seq_one_letter_code
_entity_poly.pdbx_strand_id
1 'polypeptide(L)'
;MSRVTGVPFNYLLSRGQSIKVLTQLFRRANEEGYLIPALKGEGTSEPPFKRAQTNHPQGTDEQYEGATVIEPSKGFYDVPIATLDFSSLYPSIMMAHNLCYTTLLDKGTIDRMNLVRDVDYIQTPNNDCFATKARRKGLLPIILEDLISARKRAKADLKNEKDPFKRAVLDGRQLALKISANSVYGFTGATVGKLPCLAISSSVTAYGRQMIEKTKQEVEAEYSIANGHDHDAKVIYGDTDSVMVRFGPTDLKTVMTLGGQAADLVTAKFVKPIKLEFEKVYFPYLLISKKRYAGLYWTRPEKYDKMDAKGIETVRRDNCRLVSTVIETCLHKMLIDRDVPAAEAYVKQTISDLLQNKVDMSQLVITKALAKSDYAAKQAHVELAERMKQRDAGSAPALGDRVAYVIVKGMKGAAAYEKSEDPLFVLENNIPVDTRYYLDNQLSKPLMRIFEPILGDKSSALLSGDHTRTIQIATPTVGGLMKFAVKTITCLGCKTPLRANNSLNKDGAVCKNCRPRMAELYQKQVTQASDLQVRFSRLWTQCQRCQGSLHQDVLCSSKDCPIFYMRKKAQKDVEDANAVLERFDTDVW
;
A
#
# COMPACT_ATOMS: atom_id res chain seq x y z
N MET A 1 23.61 -2.15 -7.32
CA MET A 1 23.15 -3.50 -6.91
C MET A 1 24.07 -4.59 -7.48
N SER A 2 24.25 -4.72 -8.80
CA SER A 2 25.12 -5.74 -9.42
C SER A 2 26.54 -5.75 -8.83
N ARG A 3 27.20 -4.59 -8.71
CA ARG A 3 28.55 -4.48 -8.06
C ARG A 3 28.59 -4.93 -6.61
N VAL A 4 27.50 -4.75 -5.86
CA VAL A 4 27.42 -5.14 -4.45
C VAL A 4 27.24 -6.65 -4.31
N THR A 5 26.39 -7.22 -5.13
CA THR A 5 25.96 -8.63 -5.00
C THR A 5 26.75 -9.59 -5.90
N GLY A 6 27.39 -9.07 -6.97
CA GLY A 6 28.13 -9.89 -7.92
C GLY A 6 27.28 -10.67 -8.91
N VAL A 7 25.98 -10.32 -9.03
CA VAL A 7 25.10 -10.96 -10.03
C VAL A 7 25.15 -10.25 -11.38
N PRO A 8 24.91 -10.93 -12.51
CA PRO A 8 24.75 -10.31 -13.82
C PRO A 8 23.64 -9.26 -13.81
N PHE A 9 23.77 -8.23 -14.66
CA PHE A 9 22.85 -7.10 -14.66
C PHE A 9 21.39 -7.50 -14.94
N ASN A 10 21.15 -8.43 -15.87
CA ASN A 10 19.83 -8.94 -16.19
C ASN A 10 19.13 -9.64 -14.99
N TYR A 11 19.89 -10.22 -14.05
CA TYR A 11 19.32 -10.85 -12.86
C TYR A 11 18.71 -9.84 -11.89
N LEU A 12 19.06 -8.56 -11.99
CA LEU A 12 18.46 -7.51 -11.18
C LEU A 12 16.96 -7.36 -11.48
N LEU A 13 16.55 -7.61 -12.73
CA LEU A 13 15.17 -7.47 -13.20
C LEU A 13 14.42 -8.80 -13.19
N SER A 14 15.09 -9.91 -13.56
CA SER A 14 14.45 -11.21 -13.79
C SER A 14 14.47 -12.15 -12.58
N ARG A 15 15.31 -11.89 -11.55
CA ARG A 15 15.49 -12.77 -10.40
C ARG A 15 15.20 -12.09 -9.08
N GLY A 16 14.68 -12.83 -8.10
CA GLY A 16 14.43 -12.36 -6.74
C GLY A 16 15.71 -12.07 -5.93
N GLN A 17 15.53 -11.75 -4.65
CA GLN A 17 16.65 -11.38 -3.78
C GLN A 17 17.53 -12.60 -3.39
N SER A 18 16.98 -13.81 -3.37
CA SER A 18 17.68 -15.02 -2.93
C SER A 18 18.96 -15.28 -3.71
N ILE A 19 18.96 -15.09 -5.05
CA ILE A 19 20.18 -15.28 -5.86
C ILE A 19 21.28 -14.28 -5.49
N LYS A 20 20.90 -13.06 -5.07
CA LYS A 20 21.83 -11.98 -4.70
C LYS A 20 22.53 -12.26 -3.37
N VAL A 21 21.85 -12.93 -2.44
CA VAL A 21 22.46 -13.41 -1.18
C VAL A 21 23.33 -14.63 -1.45
N LEU A 22 22.81 -15.56 -2.24
CA LEU A 22 23.52 -16.80 -2.58
C LEU A 22 24.89 -16.55 -3.21
N THR A 23 24.97 -15.62 -4.16
CA THR A 23 26.27 -15.27 -4.80
C THR A 23 27.27 -14.70 -3.83
N GLN A 24 26.85 -13.89 -2.86
CA GLN A 24 27.74 -13.36 -1.81
C GLN A 24 28.19 -14.47 -0.87
N LEU A 25 27.27 -15.38 -0.50
CA LEU A 25 27.58 -16.54 0.34
C LEU A 25 28.58 -17.48 -0.36
N PHE A 26 28.37 -17.78 -1.64
CA PHE A 26 29.26 -18.65 -2.42
C PHE A 26 30.67 -18.07 -2.52
N ARG A 27 30.80 -16.77 -2.80
CA ARG A 27 32.09 -16.10 -2.85
C ARG A 27 32.83 -16.21 -1.53
N ARG A 28 32.14 -15.88 -0.43
CA ARG A 28 32.76 -15.93 0.90
C ARG A 28 33.09 -17.35 1.35
N ALA A 29 32.22 -18.30 1.04
CA ALA A 29 32.49 -19.72 1.33
C ALA A 29 33.71 -20.23 0.57
N ASN A 30 33.88 -19.85 -0.69
CA ASN A 30 35.06 -20.22 -1.49
C ASN A 30 36.36 -19.58 -0.93
N GLU A 31 36.31 -18.31 -0.53
CA GLU A 31 37.45 -17.61 0.09
C GLU A 31 37.90 -18.29 1.41
N GLU A 32 36.97 -18.80 2.18
CA GLU A 32 37.23 -19.45 3.48
C GLU A 32 37.36 -20.99 3.36
N GLY A 33 37.33 -21.56 2.16
CA GLY A 33 37.49 -23.01 1.90
C GLY A 33 36.31 -23.88 2.32
N TYR A 34 35.09 -23.32 2.43
CA TYR A 34 33.89 -24.11 2.76
C TYR A 34 33.26 -24.74 1.52
N LEU A 35 32.77 -25.96 1.70
CA LEU A 35 31.92 -26.67 0.73
C LEU A 35 30.43 -26.34 1.01
N ILE A 36 29.68 -26.07 -0.05
CA ILE A 36 28.27 -25.83 0.02
C ILE A 36 27.52 -27.07 -0.47
N PRO A 37 26.60 -27.64 0.34
CA PRO A 37 25.88 -28.85 -0.07
C PRO A 37 24.93 -28.56 -1.23
N ALA A 38 24.92 -29.45 -2.23
CA ALA A 38 23.89 -29.45 -3.26
C ALA A 38 22.63 -30.12 -2.67
N LEU A 39 21.65 -29.32 -2.30
CA LEU A 39 20.33 -29.83 -1.91
C LEU A 39 19.60 -30.28 -3.18
N LYS A 40 19.32 -31.60 -3.29
CA LYS A 40 18.53 -32.18 -4.39
C LYS A 40 17.09 -31.64 -4.28
N GLY A 41 16.52 -31.23 -5.42
CA GLY A 41 15.11 -30.84 -5.52
C GLY A 41 14.16 -31.98 -5.11
N GLU A 42 12.93 -31.65 -4.82
CA GLU A 42 11.85 -32.52 -4.39
C GLU A 42 11.83 -33.85 -5.15
N GLY A 43 12.02 -34.96 -4.44
CA GLY A 43 11.90 -36.32 -4.98
C GLY A 43 12.71 -37.38 -4.29
N THR A 44 13.80 -37.07 -3.62
CA THR A 44 14.63 -38.12 -2.96
C THR A 44 15.29 -37.59 -1.68
N SER A 45 14.90 -38.19 -0.56
CA SER A 45 15.51 -38.12 0.78
C SER A 45 15.61 -36.76 1.45
N GLU A 46 15.33 -36.75 2.75
CA GLU A 46 15.39 -35.58 3.65
C GLU A 46 16.68 -34.78 3.50
N PRO A 47 16.59 -33.42 3.52
CA PRO A 47 17.78 -32.58 3.50
C PRO A 47 18.65 -32.86 4.73
N PRO A 48 19.99 -32.85 4.58
CA PRO A 48 20.93 -33.20 5.67
C PRO A 48 20.78 -32.31 6.93
N PHE A 49 20.16 -31.12 6.82
CA PHE A 49 19.86 -30.26 7.96
C PHE A 49 18.61 -30.65 8.76
N LYS A 50 17.72 -31.53 8.24
CA LYS A 50 16.60 -32.06 9.06
C LYS A 50 17.06 -33.04 10.14
N ARG A 51 18.21 -33.71 9.96
CA ARG A 51 18.76 -34.63 10.96
C ARG A 51 19.23 -33.94 12.25
N ALA A 52 19.54 -32.65 12.22
CA ALA A 52 19.92 -31.88 13.42
C ALA A 52 18.69 -31.26 14.17
N GLN A 53 17.48 -31.41 13.63
CA GLN A 53 16.25 -30.82 14.19
C GLN A 53 15.33 -31.81 14.92
N THR A 54 15.83 -33.01 15.27
CA THR A 54 15.00 -34.05 15.87
C THR A 54 14.72 -33.82 17.36
N ASN A 55 13.97 -32.80 17.71
CA ASN A 55 13.29 -32.75 19.02
C ASN A 55 11.92 -32.04 18.95
N HIS A 56 11.34 -31.85 17.76
CA HIS A 56 9.95 -31.40 17.64
C HIS A 56 9.06 -32.50 17.01
N PRO A 57 7.82 -32.70 17.50
CA PRO A 57 6.92 -33.75 16.96
C PRO A 57 6.60 -33.48 15.48
N GLN A 58 6.72 -34.51 14.68
CA GLN A 58 6.35 -34.48 13.26
C GLN A 58 4.85 -34.22 13.09
N GLY A 59 4.51 -33.21 12.35
CA GLY A 59 3.16 -32.98 11.83
C GLY A 59 2.72 -31.54 11.85
N THR A 60 2.63 -30.93 10.70
CA THR A 60 2.12 -29.61 10.29
C THR A 60 3.21 -28.65 9.82
N ASP A 61 2.90 -27.87 8.78
CA ASP A 61 3.73 -26.79 8.22
C ASP A 61 4.42 -26.01 9.36
N GLU A 62 5.73 -26.19 9.55
CA GLU A 62 6.49 -25.53 10.61
C GLU A 62 6.62 -24.04 10.29
N GLN A 63 5.60 -23.28 10.64
CA GLN A 63 5.66 -21.84 10.69
C GLN A 63 6.27 -21.43 12.03
N TYR A 64 7.50 -20.88 12.01
CA TYR A 64 8.07 -20.25 13.21
C TYR A 64 7.39 -18.92 13.51
N GLU A 65 7.33 -18.57 14.79
CA GLU A 65 6.72 -17.33 15.25
C GLU A 65 7.48 -16.11 14.71
N GLY A 66 6.75 -15.20 14.05
CA GLY A 66 7.30 -13.98 13.47
C GLY A 66 7.65 -12.91 14.50
N ALA A 67 7.79 -11.66 14.04
CA ALA A 67 8.04 -10.52 14.91
C ALA A 67 6.82 -10.15 15.75
N THR A 68 7.07 -9.64 16.98
CA THR A 68 6.02 -9.07 17.84
C THR A 68 5.58 -7.70 17.33
N VAL A 69 4.26 -7.48 17.36
CA VAL A 69 3.65 -6.16 17.23
C VAL A 69 2.91 -5.88 18.53
N ILE A 70 3.39 -4.91 19.30
CA ILE A 70 2.78 -4.48 20.56
C ILE A 70 1.36 -4.01 20.29
N GLU A 71 0.42 -4.37 21.17
CA GLU A 71 -0.99 -3.94 21.02
C GLU A 71 -1.09 -2.43 21.07
N PRO A 72 -1.68 -1.76 20.05
CA PRO A 72 -1.74 -0.32 20.01
C PRO A 72 -2.74 0.25 21.02
N SER A 73 -2.33 1.24 21.78
CA SER A 73 -3.25 2.13 22.51
C SER A 73 -3.87 3.08 21.47
N LYS A 74 -5.00 2.66 20.87
CA LYS A 74 -5.69 3.41 19.81
C LYS A 74 -6.12 4.79 20.29
N GLY A 75 -6.04 5.81 19.43
CA GLY A 75 -6.49 7.16 19.74
C GLY A 75 -5.89 8.22 18.85
N PHE A 76 -6.39 9.44 19.04
CA PHE A 76 -5.81 10.65 18.47
C PHE A 76 -4.95 11.31 19.58
N TYR A 77 -3.67 11.50 19.29
CA TYR A 77 -2.70 12.08 20.22
C TYR A 77 -2.35 13.49 19.79
N ASP A 78 -2.80 14.46 20.56
CA ASP A 78 -2.40 15.85 20.43
C ASP A 78 -1.25 16.20 21.37
N VAL A 79 -0.35 15.27 21.52
CA VAL A 79 0.94 15.36 22.22
C VAL A 79 2.02 14.70 21.39
N PRO A 80 3.29 15.16 21.48
CA PRO A 80 4.37 14.57 20.70
C PRO A 80 4.62 13.10 21.07
N ILE A 81 4.72 12.24 20.06
CA ILE A 81 5.02 10.80 20.21
C ILE A 81 6.39 10.53 19.60
N ALA A 82 7.36 10.19 20.45
CA ALA A 82 8.71 9.85 19.99
C ALA A 82 8.75 8.43 19.38
N THR A 83 9.46 8.28 18.28
CA THR A 83 9.73 6.98 17.64
C THR A 83 11.18 6.62 17.83
N LEU A 84 11.44 5.47 18.47
CA LEU A 84 12.74 4.85 18.63
C LEU A 84 12.80 3.62 17.71
N ASP A 85 13.86 3.48 16.92
CA ASP A 85 13.99 2.43 15.91
C ASP A 85 15.34 1.72 16.01
N PHE A 86 15.33 0.39 15.93
CA PHE A 86 16.57 -0.37 15.94
C PHE A 86 17.30 -0.28 14.59
N SER A 87 18.52 0.17 14.62
CA SER A 87 19.36 0.31 13.42
C SER A 87 19.67 -1.07 12.80
N SER A 88 19.02 -1.40 11.68
CA SER A 88 19.19 -2.68 10.98
C SER A 88 19.00 -3.89 11.90
N LEU A 89 17.86 -4.00 12.59
CA LEU A 89 17.60 -4.95 13.69
C LEU A 89 18.07 -6.38 13.38
N TYR A 90 17.52 -7.04 12.36
CA TYR A 90 17.83 -8.44 12.08
C TYR A 90 19.30 -8.69 11.68
N PRO A 91 19.90 -7.88 10.79
CA PRO A 91 21.34 -7.93 10.57
C PRO A 91 22.16 -7.76 11.85
N SER A 92 21.77 -6.82 12.71
CA SER A 92 22.48 -6.53 13.97
C SER A 92 22.38 -7.70 14.97
N ILE A 93 21.21 -8.36 15.07
CA ILE A 93 21.02 -9.57 15.86
C ILE A 93 21.92 -10.71 15.34
N MET A 94 21.91 -10.94 14.03
CA MET A 94 22.75 -11.99 13.42
C MET A 94 24.23 -11.76 13.70
N MET A 95 24.70 -10.51 13.64
CA MET A 95 26.08 -10.15 13.97
C MET A 95 26.36 -10.25 15.48
N ALA A 96 25.44 -9.75 16.33
CA ALA A 96 25.63 -9.74 17.78
C ALA A 96 25.79 -11.16 18.34
N HIS A 97 24.90 -12.04 17.94
CA HIS A 97 24.77 -13.41 18.44
C HIS A 97 25.43 -14.46 17.52
N ASN A 98 26.17 -14.01 16.49
CA ASN A 98 26.95 -14.87 15.61
C ASN A 98 26.11 -15.97 14.91
N LEU A 99 24.88 -15.65 14.50
CA LEU A 99 23.93 -16.60 13.92
C LEU A 99 24.29 -16.91 12.44
N CYS A 100 24.74 -18.14 12.18
CA CYS A 100 25.20 -18.57 10.86
C CYS A 100 25.11 -20.09 10.70
N TYR A 101 25.12 -20.56 9.45
CA TYR A 101 25.26 -21.99 9.11
C TYR A 101 26.52 -22.60 9.70
N THR A 102 27.65 -21.86 9.68
CA THR A 102 28.96 -22.33 10.13
C THR A 102 29.16 -22.27 11.65
N THR A 103 28.18 -21.76 12.39
CA THR A 103 28.23 -21.63 13.85
C THR A 103 27.11 -22.38 14.56
N LEU A 104 26.14 -22.92 13.80
CA LEU A 104 25.05 -23.74 14.36
C LEU A 104 25.64 -25.04 14.92
N LEU A 105 25.28 -25.39 16.15
CA LEU A 105 25.75 -26.56 16.88
C LEU A 105 24.59 -27.50 17.22
N ASP A 106 24.80 -28.78 17.03
CA ASP A 106 23.94 -29.80 17.57
C ASP A 106 24.40 -30.26 18.97
N LYS A 107 23.49 -30.86 19.73
CA LYS A 107 23.78 -31.36 21.10
C LYS A 107 24.92 -32.37 21.12
N GLY A 108 24.95 -33.29 20.16
CA GLY A 108 26.00 -34.29 20.08
C GLY A 108 27.39 -33.67 19.87
N THR A 109 27.50 -32.60 19.14
CA THR A 109 28.77 -31.86 18.99
C THR A 109 29.14 -31.10 20.26
N ILE A 110 28.18 -30.48 20.96
CA ILE A 110 28.40 -29.83 22.23
C ILE A 110 28.97 -30.81 23.27
N ASP A 111 28.34 -31.97 23.40
CA ASP A 111 28.74 -33.01 24.36
C ASP A 111 30.09 -33.63 23.99
N ARG A 112 30.30 -33.95 22.72
CA ARG A 112 31.56 -34.58 22.24
C ARG A 112 32.77 -33.67 22.41
N MET A 113 32.57 -32.34 22.26
CA MET A 113 33.66 -31.35 22.37
C MET A 113 33.73 -30.71 23.75
N ASN A 114 32.89 -31.11 24.70
CA ASN A 114 32.78 -30.54 26.06
C ASN A 114 32.68 -29.01 26.02
N LEU A 115 31.82 -28.48 25.15
CA LEU A 115 31.68 -27.02 25.02
C LEU A 115 30.92 -26.43 26.20
N VAL A 116 31.42 -25.30 26.70
CA VAL A 116 30.85 -24.59 27.87
C VAL A 116 29.89 -23.49 27.39
N ARG A 117 28.67 -23.50 27.93
CA ARG A 117 27.66 -22.48 27.66
C ARG A 117 28.17 -21.09 28.07
N ASP A 118 27.79 -20.07 27.28
CA ASP A 118 28.14 -18.64 27.45
C ASP A 118 29.65 -18.34 27.30
N VAL A 119 30.51 -19.36 27.12
CA VAL A 119 31.92 -19.23 26.79
C VAL A 119 32.17 -19.67 25.34
N ASP A 120 31.84 -20.90 25.00
CA ASP A 120 32.08 -21.51 23.71
C ASP A 120 30.90 -21.40 22.77
N TYR A 121 29.69 -21.44 23.32
CA TYR A 121 28.45 -21.29 22.58
C TYR A 121 27.40 -20.51 23.38
N ILE A 122 26.45 -19.93 22.64
CA ILE A 122 25.24 -19.30 23.19
C ILE A 122 24.04 -20.18 22.87
N GLN A 123 23.07 -20.18 23.78
CA GLN A 123 21.76 -20.77 23.55
C GLN A 123 20.74 -19.67 23.30
N THR A 124 20.04 -19.74 22.16
CA THR A 124 19.02 -18.77 21.77
C THR A 124 17.72 -18.98 22.56
N PRO A 125 16.78 -18.02 22.56
CA PRO A 125 15.49 -18.19 23.22
C PRO A 125 14.66 -19.38 22.70
N ASN A 126 14.95 -19.86 21.48
CA ASN A 126 14.32 -21.05 20.89
C ASN A 126 15.11 -22.34 21.17
N ASN A 127 16.10 -22.32 22.06
CA ASN A 127 16.98 -23.44 22.41
C ASN A 127 17.95 -23.91 21.30
N ASP A 128 18.10 -23.16 20.21
CA ASP A 128 19.15 -23.41 19.23
C ASP A 128 20.50 -22.93 19.78
N CYS A 129 21.57 -23.65 19.45
CA CYS A 129 22.91 -23.36 19.97
C CYS A 129 23.82 -22.88 18.83
N PHE A 130 24.56 -21.79 19.07
CA PHE A 130 25.51 -21.22 18.12
C PHE A 130 26.85 -20.94 18.79
N ALA A 131 27.96 -21.27 18.12
CA ALA A 131 29.30 -20.99 18.61
C ALA A 131 29.54 -19.48 18.79
N THR A 132 30.27 -19.09 19.84
CA THR A 132 30.62 -17.68 20.06
C THR A 132 31.60 -17.18 19.00
N LYS A 133 31.69 -15.85 18.86
CA LYS A 133 32.66 -15.21 17.94
C LYS A 133 34.11 -15.56 18.30
N ALA A 134 34.40 -15.79 19.58
CA ALA A 134 35.72 -16.16 20.06
C ALA A 134 36.17 -17.53 19.52
N ARG A 135 35.23 -18.46 19.39
CA ARG A 135 35.52 -19.79 18.81
C ARG A 135 35.57 -19.77 17.29
N ARG A 136 34.57 -19.18 16.65
CA ARG A 136 34.48 -19.09 15.18
C ARG A 136 33.55 -17.95 14.78
N LYS A 137 34.03 -17.02 13.97
CA LYS A 137 33.18 -16.00 13.38
C LYS A 137 32.40 -16.58 12.19
N GLY A 138 31.08 -16.44 12.18
CA GLY A 138 30.20 -16.96 11.13
C GLY A 138 30.32 -16.22 9.82
N LEU A 139 30.10 -16.90 8.68
CA LEU A 139 30.14 -16.29 7.33
C LEU A 139 29.05 -15.20 7.15
N LEU A 140 27.81 -15.46 7.59
CA LEU A 140 26.73 -14.46 7.47
C LEU A 140 27.03 -13.19 8.27
N PRO A 141 27.46 -13.25 9.53
CA PRO A 141 27.94 -12.08 10.29
C PRO A 141 29.04 -11.30 9.59
N ILE A 142 30.02 -11.96 8.96
CA ILE A 142 31.08 -11.31 8.20
C ILE A 142 30.52 -10.54 7.00
N ILE A 143 29.69 -11.19 6.18
CA ILE A 143 29.02 -10.56 5.03
C ILE A 143 28.20 -9.35 5.45
N LEU A 144 27.44 -9.46 6.55
CA LEU A 144 26.61 -8.38 7.08
C LEU A 144 27.44 -7.21 7.57
N GLU A 145 28.54 -7.46 8.26
CA GLU A 145 29.48 -6.43 8.73
C GLU A 145 30.08 -5.64 7.57
N ASP A 146 30.51 -6.34 6.51
CA ASP A 146 31.03 -5.72 5.29
C ASP A 146 29.98 -4.84 4.60
N LEU A 147 28.72 -5.34 4.47
CA LEU A 147 27.63 -4.61 3.84
C LEU A 147 27.22 -3.36 4.63
N ILE A 148 27.13 -3.48 5.96
CA ILE A 148 26.74 -2.35 6.84
C ILE A 148 27.85 -1.32 6.91
N SER A 149 29.10 -1.73 6.99
CA SER A 149 30.27 -0.83 6.97
C SER A 149 30.38 -0.09 5.65
N ALA A 150 30.20 -0.77 4.52
CA ALA A 150 30.16 -0.16 3.19
C ALA A 150 28.99 0.84 3.07
N ARG A 151 27.82 0.53 3.67
CA ARG A 151 26.68 1.46 3.70
C ARG A 151 26.97 2.72 4.53
N LYS A 152 27.60 2.56 5.69
CA LYS A 152 28.01 3.72 6.52
C LYS A 152 28.96 4.65 5.74
N ARG A 153 29.94 4.09 5.04
CA ARG A 153 30.84 4.87 4.15
C ARG A 153 30.05 5.58 3.04
N ALA A 154 29.18 4.86 2.31
CA ALA A 154 28.38 5.46 1.24
C ALA A 154 27.46 6.58 1.74
N LYS A 155 26.90 6.49 2.96
CA LYS A 155 26.11 7.57 3.59
C LYS A 155 26.98 8.77 3.96
N ALA A 156 28.19 8.57 4.45
CA ALA A 156 29.13 9.65 4.75
C ALA A 156 29.54 10.39 3.47
N ASP A 157 29.86 9.65 2.40
CA ASP A 157 30.17 10.22 1.10
C ASP A 157 28.99 11.03 0.54
N LEU A 158 27.77 10.48 0.63
CA LEU A 158 26.54 11.15 0.19
C LEU A 158 26.29 12.49 0.92
N LYS A 159 26.60 12.55 2.21
CA LYS A 159 26.44 13.78 3.01
C LYS A 159 27.36 14.90 2.51
N ASN A 160 28.56 14.55 2.07
CA ASN A 160 29.60 15.49 1.67
C ASN A 160 29.58 15.84 0.16
N GLU A 161 28.88 15.02 -0.67
CA GLU A 161 28.84 15.22 -2.12
C GLU A 161 27.88 16.36 -2.50
N LYS A 162 28.32 17.23 -3.42
CA LYS A 162 27.55 18.39 -3.90
C LYS A 162 26.95 18.17 -5.30
N ASP A 163 27.57 17.34 -6.12
CA ASP A 163 27.09 17.04 -7.48
C ASP A 163 25.77 16.23 -7.43
N PRO A 164 24.67 16.72 -8.01
CA PRO A 164 23.38 16.03 -7.98
C PRO A 164 23.41 14.61 -8.58
N PHE A 165 24.16 14.38 -9.65
CA PHE A 165 24.29 13.08 -10.28
C PHE A 165 25.04 12.09 -9.37
N LYS A 166 26.18 12.50 -8.83
CA LYS A 166 26.95 11.67 -7.90
C LYS A 166 26.17 11.38 -6.62
N ARG A 167 25.40 12.35 -6.12
CA ARG A 167 24.48 12.15 -4.99
C ARG A 167 23.45 11.07 -5.30
N ALA A 168 22.82 11.09 -6.47
CA ALA A 168 21.86 10.07 -6.88
C ALA A 168 22.50 8.68 -6.98
N VAL A 169 23.73 8.59 -7.47
CA VAL A 169 24.51 7.32 -7.54
C VAL A 169 24.85 6.79 -6.14
N LEU A 170 25.30 7.66 -5.23
CA LEU A 170 25.62 7.29 -3.85
C LEU A 170 24.36 6.87 -3.06
N ASP A 171 23.25 7.56 -3.28
CA ASP A 171 21.95 7.19 -2.68
C ASP A 171 21.50 5.82 -3.18
N GLY A 172 21.54 5.57 -4.48
CA GLY A 172 21.29 4.25 -5.07
C GLY A 172 22.22 3.17 -4.50
N ARG A 173 23.50 3.47 -4.25
CA ARG A 173 24.47 2.55 -3.65
C ARG A 173 24.12 2.22 -2.21
N GLN A 174 23.85 3.22 -1.34
CA GLN A 174 23.49 2.97 0.05
C GLN A 174 22.19 2.19 0.19
N LEU A 175 21.19 2.45 -0.71
CA LEU A 175 19.95 1.72 -0.76
C LEU A 175 20.16 0.25 -1.17
N ALA A 176 21.01 0.00 -2.18
CA ALA A 176 21.39 -1.34 -2.60
C ALA A 176 22.01 -2.16 -1.46
N LEU A 177 22.91 -1.54 -0.69
CA LEU A 177 23.55 -2.15 0.47
C LEU A 177 22.54 -2.46 1.59
N LYS A 178 21.57 -1.55 1.85
CA LYS A 178 20.48 -1.77 2.80
C LYS A 178 19.63 -2.98 2.42
N ILE A 179 19.22 -3.04 1.15
CA ILE A 179 18.38 -4.14 0.65
C ILE A 179 19.14 -5.47 0.73
N SER A 180 20.43 -5.51 0.33
CA SER A 180 21.26 -6.72 0.40
C SER A 180 21.38 -7.24 1.83
N ALA A 181 21.69 -6.37 2.80
CA ALA A 181 21.82 -6.76 4.21
C ALA A 181 20.49 -7.32 4.78
N ASN A 182 19.36 -6.66 4.52
CA ASN A 182 18.06 -7.12 4.99
C ASN A 182 17.59 -8.41 4.30
N SER A 183 18.08 -8.70 3.10
CA SER A 183 17.73 -9.92 2.36
C SER A 183 18.41 -11.18 2.94
N VAL A 184 19.48 -11.05 3.71
CA VAL A 184 20.20 -12.20 4.29
C VAL A 184 19.29 -12.98 5.25
N TYR A 185 18.60 -12.29 6.16
CA TYR A 185 17.62 -12.91 7.05
C TYR A 185 16.50 -13.62 6.25
N GLY A 186 15.88 -12.92 5.29
CA GLY A 186 14.82 -13.50 4.46
C GLY A 186 15.27 -14.73 3.64
N PHE A 187 16.56 -14.79 3.28
CA PHE A 187 17.14 -15.94 2.60
C PHE A 187 17.18 -17.19 3.48
N THR A 188 17.56 -17.06 4.75
CA THR A 188 17.62 -18.20 5.69
C THR A 188 16.24 -18.72 6.07
N GLY A 189 15.22 -17.86 6.08
CA GLY A 189 13.83 -18.21 6.41
C GLY A 189 12.99 -18.72 5.23
N ALA A 190 13.50 -18.67 4.01
CA ALA A 190 12.77 -19.09 2.81
C ALA A 190 12.75 -20.61 2.67
N THR A 191 11.67 -21.27 3.10
CA THR A 191 11.53 -22.76 3.06
C THR A 191 11.67 -23.36 1.66
N VAL A 192 11.25 -22.63 0.63
CA VAL A 192 11.41 -22.99 -0.80
C VAL A 192 12.77 -22.52 -1.36
N GLY A 193 13.66 -21.99 -0.51
CA GLY A 193 14.99 -21.50 -0.88
C GLY A 193 16.00 -22.63 -1.11
N LYS A 194 17.20 -22.26 -1.61
CA LYS A 194 18.28 -23.20 -1.84
C LYS A 194 18.99 -23.67 -0.56
N LEU A 195 18.98 -22.87 0.50
CA LEU A 195 19.66 -23.15 1.78
C LEU A 195 18.78 -22.66 2.95
N PRO A 196 17.58 -23.22 3.16
CA PRO A 196 16.75 -22.85 4.30
C PRO A 196 17.40 -23.31 5.61
N CYS A 197 17.34 -22.45 6.62
CA CYS A 197 17.81 -22.78 7.98
C CYS A 197 16.89 -22.08 9.00
N LEU A 198 15.84 -22.76 9.42
CA LEU A 198 14.84 -22.22 10.33
C LEU A 198 15.44 -21.88 11.70
N ALA A 199 16.45 -22.61 12.18
CA ALA A 199 17.15 -22.30 13.43
C ALA A 199 17.72 -20.88 13.43
N ILE A 200 18.25 -20.40 12.31
CA ILE A 200 18.75 -19.02 12.20
C ILE A 200 17.59 -18.03 12.22
N SER A 201 16.61 -18.21 11.34
CA SER A 201 15.52 -17.23 11.18
C SER A 201 14.60 -17.15 12.40
N SER A 202 14.27 -18.28 13.02
CA SER A 202 13.48 -18.34 14.26
C SER A 202 14.22 -17.72 15.45
N SER A 203 15.54 -17.95 15.57
CA SER A 203 16.36 -17.32 16.60
C SER A 203 16.44 -15.80 16.42
N VAL A 204 16.55 -15.30 15.19
CA VAL A 204 16.55 -13.85 14.91
C VAL A 204 15.24 -13.20 15.35
N THR A 205 14.09 -13.80 15.02
CA THR A 205 12.79 -13.24 15.44
C THR A 205 12.57 -13.37 16.94
N ALA A 206 13.04 -14.45 17.57
CA ALA A 206 12.95 -14.63 19.02
C ALA A 206 13.74 -13.56 19.79
N TYR A 207 14.99 -13.30 19.38
CA TYR A 207 15.76 -12.18 19.95
C TYR A 207 15.06 -10.83 19.68
N GLY A 208 14.53 -10.60 18.49
CA GLY A 208 13.79 -9.38 18.16
C GLY A 208 12.59 -9.15 19.08
N ARG A 209 11.82 -10.20 19.38
CA ARG A 209 10.70 -10.16 20.34
C ARG A 209 11.16 -9.78 21.75
N GLN A 210 12.21 -10.43 22.26
CA GLN A 210 12.77 -10.08 23.57
C GLN A 210 13.29 -8.65 23.64
N MET A 211 13.89 -8.16 22.55
CA MET A 211 14.45 -6.82 22.50
C MET A 211 13.37 -5.75 22.54
N ILE A 212 12.29 -5.89 21.78
CA ILE A 212 11.22 -4.90 21.77
C ILE A 212 10.49 -4.86 23.12
N GLU A 213 10.27 -6.02 23.75
CA GLU A 213 9.65 -6.11 25.08
C GLU A 213 10.56 -5.49 26.15
N LYS A 214 11.85 -5.82 26.13
CA LYS A 214 12.83 -5.23 27.04
C LYS A 214 12.93 -3.72 26.85
N THR A 215 12.90 -3.23 25.62
CA THR A 215 12.91 -1.79 25.34
C THR A 215 11.71 -1.09 25.98
N LYS A 216 10.50 -1.69 25.86
CA LYS A 216 9.30 -1.17 26.51
C LYS A 216 9.47 -1.10 28.02
N GLN A 217 9.91 -2.19 28.64
CA GLN A 217 10.08 -2.27 30.10
C GLN A 217 11.10 -1.24 30.60
N GLU A 218 12.26 -1.12 29.96
CA GLU A 218 13.33 -0.20 30.37
C GLU A 218 12.90 1.27 30.22
N VAL A 219 12.19 1.62 29.12
CA VAL A 219 11.71 2.99 28.92
C VAL A 219 10.62 3.36 29.92
N GLU A 220 9.64 2.47 30.15
CA GLU A 220 8.54 2.73 31.08
C GLU A 220 9.02 2.75 32.56
N ALA A 221 10.04 1.96 32.91
CA ALA A 221 10.61 1.96 34.24
C ALA A 221 11.43 3.21 34.51
N GLU A 222 12.34 3.61 33.61
CA GLU A 222 13.22 4.74 33.79
C GLU A 222 12.48 6.07 33.81
N TYR A 223 11.65 6.30 32.77
CA TYR A 223 10.93 7.57 32.60
C TYR A 223 9.58 7.55 33.32
N SER A 224 9.61 7.44 34.63
CA SER A 224 8.45 7.42 35.52
C SER A 224 8.52 8.52 36.58
N ILE A 225 7.38 8.92 37.11
CA ILE A 225 7.28 9.89 38.22
C ILE A 225 8.04 9.36 39.43
N ALA A 226 8.04 8.04 39.66
CA ALA A 226 8.78 7.40 40.75
C ALA A 226 10.30 7.62 40.65
N ASN A 227 10.85 7.82 39.46
CA ASN A 227 12.26 8.11 39.20
C ASN A 227 12.56 9.61 39.02
N GLY A 228 11.62 10.48 39.42
CA GLY A 228 11.81 11.94 39.40
C GLY A 228 11.52 12.64 38.09
N HIS A 229 10.81 12.00 37.16
CA HIS A 229 10.30 12.62 35.95
C HIS A 229 8.93 13.27 36.18
N ASP A 230 8.58 14.31 35.40
CA ASP A 230 7.31 15.02 35.54
C ASP A 230 6.11 14.17 35.05
N HIS A 231 6.33 13.15 34.26
CA HIS A 231 5.30 12.29 33.67
C HIS A 231 5.76 10.84 33.59
N ASP A 232 4.80 9.91 33.63
CA ASP A 232 5.04 8.50 33.31
C ASP A 232 5.08 8.29 31.78
N ALA A 233 6.21 7.83 31.28
CA ALA A 233 6.32 7.44 29.88
C ALA A 233 5.51 6.16 29.62
N LYS A 234 4.87 6.11 28.47
CA LYS A 234 4.11 4.93 28.03
C LYS A 234 4.45 4.57 26.59
N VAL A 235 4.79 3.32 26.35
CA VAL A 235 4.91 2.77 25.00
C VAL A 235 3.51 2.48 24.49
N ILE A 236 3.03 3.31 23.58
CA ILE A 236 1.67 3.23 23.03
C ILE A 236 1.54 2.27 21.85
N TYR A 237 2.65 1.95 21.19
CA TYR A 237 2.72 1.03 20.06
C TYR A 237 4.16 0.60 19.78
N GLY A 238 4.34 -0.58 19.20
CA GLY A 238 5.62 -1.07 18.72
C GLY A 238 5.44 -2.07 17.58
N ASP A 239 6.28 -2.00 16.56
CA ASP A 239 6.20 -2.85 15.39
C ASP A 239 7.58 -3.34 14.97
N THR A 240 7.86 -4.60 15.27
CA THR A 240 9.07 -5.31 14.83
C THR A 240 10.38 -4.71 15.36
N ASP A 241 10.76 -3.53 14.90
CA ASP A 241 12.03 -2.84 15.16
C ASP A 241 11.86 -1.42 15.72
N SER A 242 10.63 -0.96 15.89
CA SER A 242 10.34 0.38 16.39
C SER A 242 9.37 0.39 17.57
N VAL A 243 9.55 1.34 18.48
CA VAL A 243 8.62 1.65 19.57
C VAL A 243 8.22 3.11 19.52
N MET A 244 6.95 3.38 19.82
CA MET A 244 6.36 4.71 19.86
C MET A 244 6.03 5.05 21.32
N VAL A 245 6.69 6.07 21.84
CA VAL A 245 6.67 6.45 23.25
C VAL A 245 6.01 7.80 23.44
N ARG A 246 5.03 7.84 24.31
CA ARG A 246 4.47 9.08 24.87
C ARG A 246 5.23 9.40 26.17
N PHE A 247 6.07 10.44 26.16
CA PHE A 247 6.81 10.88 27.34
C PHE A 247 6.01 11.81 28.26
N GLY A 248 4.96 12.47 27.77
CA GLY A 248 4.10 13.38 28.53
C GLY A 248 4.24 14.86 28.16
N PRO A 249 5.43 15.45 28.08
CA PRO A 249 5.58 16.85 27.70
C PRO A 249 4.96 17.17 26.34
N THR A 250 4.47 18.42 26.18
CA THR A 250 3.88 18.92 24.93
C THR A 250 4.90 19.62 24.04
N ASP A 251 6.07 19.96 24.59
CA ASP A 251 7.15 20.58 23.82
C ASP A 251 7.95 19.57 23.00
N LEU A 252 8.02 19.82 21.68
CA LEU A 252 8.72 18.96 20.72
C LEU A 252 10.22 18.80 21.04
N LYS A 253 10.90 19.88 21.44
CA LYS A 253 12.34 19.86 21.70
C LYS A 253 12.65 18.98 22.90
N THR A 254 11.87 19.12 23.96
CA THR A 254 12.00 18.29 25.17
C THR A 254 11.78 16.82 24.83
N VAL A 255 10.72 16.48 24.11
CA VAL A 255 10.44 15.08 23.71
C VAL A 255 11.52 14.51 22.78
N MET A 256 12.09 15.29 21.88
CA MET A 256 13.21 14.86 21.03
C MET A 256 14.46 14.57 21.88
N THR A 257 14.73 15.39 22.90
CA THR A 257 15.85 15.18 23.81
C THR A 257 15.64 13.92 24.65
N LEU A 258 14.48 13.73 25.25
CA LEU A 258 14.12 12.53 26.01
C LEU A 258 14.21 11.27 25.12
N GLY A 259 13.72 11.35 23.88
CA GLY A 259 13.85 10.24 22.93
C GLY A 259 15.28 9.86 22.61
N GLY A 260 16.18 10.84 22.47
CA GLY A 260 17.62 10.61 22.30
C GLY A 260 18.25 9.93 23.53
N GLN A 261 17.97 10.44 24.71
CA GLN A 261 18.46 9.88 25.98
C GLN A 261 17.95 8.43 26.19
N ALA A 262 16.66 8.19 25.93
CA ALA A 262 16.07 6.84 26.02
C ALA A 262 16.72 5.86 25.04
N ALA A 263 17.00 6.29 23.81
CA ALA A 263 17.68 5.46 22.83
C ALA A 263 19.10 5.06 23.27
N ASP A 264 19.86 5.99 23.83
CA ASP A 264 21.21 5.72 24.34
C ASP A 264 21.19 4.81 25.59
N LEU A 265 20.28 5.05 26.53
CA LEU A 265 20.08 4.24 27.73
C LEU A 265 19.78 2.79 27.37
N VAL A 266 18.79 2.57 26.51
CA VAL A 266 18.38 1.22 26.08
C VAL A 266 19.48 0.55 25.26
N THR A 267 20.18 1.29 24.40
CA THR A 267 21.32 0.76 23.62
C THR A 267 22.41 0.17 24.55
N ALA A 268 22.68 0.79 25.68
CA ALA A 268 23.67 0.30 26.65
C ALA A 268 23.31 -1.06 27.26
N LYS A 269 22.05 -1.45 27.22
CA LYS A 269 21.55 -2.74 27.74
C LYS A 269 21.68 -3.90 26.73
N PHE A 270 22.10 -3.63 25.48
CA PHE A 270 22.19 -4.62 24.43
C PHE A 270 23.64 -4.89 23.99
N VAL A 271 23.84 -6.10 23.46
CA VAL A 271 25.14 -6.53 22.92
C VAL A 271 25.45 -5.79 21.62
N LYS A 272 26.64 -5.21 21.51
CA LYS A 272 27.10 -4.58 20.26
C LYS A 272 27.13 -5.61 19.10
N PRO A 273 26.70 -5.25 17.88
CA PRO A 273 26.46 -3.89 17.36
C PRO A 273 24.97 -3.42 17.44
N ILE A 274 24.14 -4.03 18.23
CA ILE A 274 22.74 -3.64 18.37
C ILE A 274 22.66 -2.21 18.92
N LYS A 275 21.90 -1.36 18.23
CA LYS A 275 21.73 0.05 18.57
C LYS A 275 20.29 0.49 18.34
N LEU A 276 19.67 1.06 19.37
CA LEU A 276 18.42 1.79 19.25
C LEU A 276 18.74 3.26 18.91
N GLU A 277 18.01 3.87 18.01
CA GLU A 277 18.21 5.25 17.58
C GLU A 277 16.90 6.02 17.70
N PHE A 278 16.97 7.27 18.16
CA PHE A 278 15.86 8.20 18.01
C PHE A 278 15.72 8.56 16.52
N GLU A 279 14.54 8.29 15.95
CA GLU A 279 14.31 8.52 14.53
C GLU A 279 13.56 9.82 14.28
N LYS A 280 12.46 10.05 15.00
CA LYS A 280 11.49 11.12 14.73
C LYS A 280 10.50 11.31 15.87
N VAL A 281 9.72 12.38 15.77
CA VAL A 281 8.49 12.58 16.55
C VAL A 281 7.30 12.63 15.59
N TYR A 282 6.17 12.05 15.96
CA TYR A 282 4.87 12.31 15.36
C TYR A 282 4.08 13.30 16.22
N PHE A 283 3.59 14.41 15.59
CA PHE A 283 2.76 15.40 16.28
C PHE A 283 1.96 16.25 15.28
N PRO A 284 0.60 16.14 15.27
CA PRO A 284 -0.22 15.15 15.98
C PRO A 284 -0.07 13.73 15.41
N TYR A 285 -0.63 12.76 16.12
CA TYR A 285 -0.56 11.36 15.74
C TYR A 285 -1.91 10.67 15.90
N LEU A 286 -2.36 9.98 14.85
CA LEU A 286 -3.56 9.15 14.84
C LEU A 286 -3.16 7.69 14.75
N LEU A 287 -3.40 6.93 15.81
CA LEU A 287 -3.12 5.49 15.89
C LEU A 287 -4.43 4.70 15.80
N ILE A 288 -4.65 4.05 14.67
CA ILE A 288 -5.91 3.36 14.35
C ILE A 288 -5.87 1.89 14.77
N SER A 289 -4.81 1.20 14.39
CA SER A 289 -4.62 -0.24 14.67
C SER A 289 -3.19 -0.66 14.37
N LYS A 290 -2.87 -1.95 14.60
CA LYS A 290 -1.58 -2.53 14.18
C LYS A 290 -1.32 -2.19 12.71
N LYS A 291 -0.14 -1.61 12.43
CA LYS A 291 0.35 -1.22 11.09
C LYS A 291 -0.50 -0.17 10.36
N ARG A 292 -1.41 0.54 11.07
CA ARG A 292 -2.27 1.58 10.49
C ARG A 292 -2.29 2.83 11.37
N TYR A 293 -1.59 3.85 10.92
CA TYR A 293 -1.49 5.13 11.61
C TYR A 293 -1.12 6.27 10.67
N ALA A 294 -1.37 7.50 11.08
CA ALA A 294 -0.95 8.70 10.38
C ALA A 294 -0.48 9.77 11.38
N GLY A 295 0.42 10.64 10.95
CA GLY A 295 0.89 11.75 11.76
C GLY A 295 1.76 12.71 10.98
N LEU A 296 1.99 13.90 11.53
CA LEU A 296 2.99 14.80 11.01
C LEU A 296 4.37 14.36 11.53
N TYR A 297 5.29 14.18 10.61
CA TYR A 297 6.64 13.68 10.83
C TYR A 297 7.59 14.83 11.12
N TRP A 298 8.25 14.82 12.26
CA TRP A 298 9.19 15.85 12.71
C TRP A 298 10.56 15.26 12.98
N THR A 299 11.60 15.79 12.33
CA THR A 299 13.02 15.52 12.65
C THR A 299 13.69 16.71 13.33
N ARG A 300 13.04 17.86 13.30
CA ARG A 300 13.47 19.13 13.91
C ARG A 300 12.28 19.83 14.55
N PRO A 301 12.47 20.59 15.63
CA PRO A 301 11.36 21.21 16.36
C PRO A 301 10.71 22.39 15.63
N GLU A 302 11.36 23.01 14.62
CA GLU A 302 10.90 24.24 13.99
C GLU A 302 9.81 24.00 12.95
N LYS A 303 9.85 22.86 12.23
CA LYS A 303 8.93 22.57 11.14
C LYS A 303 8.80 21.06 10.94
N TYR A 304 7.56 20.59 10.68
CA TYR A 304 7.34 19.22 10.22
C TYR A 304 7.90 19.01 8.81
N ASP A 305 8.41 17.82 8.56
CA ASP A 305 9.00 17.46 7.26
C ASP A 305 7.91 17.07 6.25
N LYS A 306 6.93 16.28 6.71
CA LYS A 306 5.84 15.76 5.86
C LYS A 306 4.71 15.17 6.70
N MET A 307 3.55 14.96 6.09
CA MET A 307 2.55 14.03 6.59
C MET A 307 2.95 12.60 6.20
N ASP A 308 2.97 11.69 7.17
CA ASP A 308 3.29 10.27 6.98
C ASP A 308 2.07 9.42 7.34
N ALA A 309 1.67 8.52 6.44
CA ALA A 309 0.57 7.59 6.64
C ALA A 309 1.03 6.17 6.33
N LYS A 310 0.79 5.24 7.24
CA LYS A 310 1.18 3.83 7.11
C LYS A 310 -0.05 2.93 7.13
N GLY A 311 -0.12 2.04 6.15
CA GLY A 311 -1.16 1.01 6.07
C GLY A 311 -2.59 1.52 5.85
N ILE A 312 -2.76 2.84 5.67
CA ILE A 312 -4.04 3.49 5.40
C ILE A 312 -4.35 3.44 3.90
N GLU A 313 -5.61 3.59 3.55
CA GLU A 313 -6.12 3.43 2.19
C GLU A 313 -5.59 4.48 1.19
N THR A 314 -4.92 5.53 1.65
CA THR A 314 -4.27 6.56 0.80
C THR A 314 -3.20 6.01 -0.13
N VAL A 315 -2.49 4.93 0.28
CA VAL A 315 -1.39 4.32 -0.48
C VAL A 315 -1.76 2.99 -1.12
N ARG A 316 -2.95 2.45 -0.87
CA ARG A 316 -3.39 1.15 -1.37
C ARG A 316 -4.11 1.28 -2.70
N ARG A 317 -3.68 0.50 -3.70
CA ARG A 317 -4.25 0.50 -5.05
C ARG A 317 -5.46 -0.43 -5.25
N ASP A 318 -5.85 -1.19 -4.23
CA ASP A 318 -6.99 -2.11 -4.24
C ASP A 318 -8.32 -1.45 -3.84
N ASN A 319 -8.29 -0.18 -3.46
CA ASN A 319 -9.46 0.67 -3.25
C ASN A 319 -9.66 1.62 -4.44
N CYS A 320 -10.88 2.12 -4.62
CA CYS A 320 -11.12 3.14 -5.62
C CYS A 320 -10.48 4.48 -5.21
N ARG A 321 -10.16 5.32 -6.19
CA ARG A 321 -9.46 6.59 -5.98
C ARG A 321 -10.23 7.56 -5.08
N LEU A 322 -11.56 7.53 -5.13
CA LEU A 322 -12.40 8.33 -4.24
C LEU A 322 -12.03 8.11 -2.77
N VAL A 323 -11.84 6.84 -2.36
CA VAL A 323 -11.46 6.51 -0.98
C VAL A 323 -10.13 7.16 -0.60
N SER A 324 -9.11 6.99 -1.43
CA SER A 324 -7.79 7.57 -1.13
C SER A 324 -7.84 9.10 -1.06
N THR A 325 -8.55 9.76 -1.98
CA THR A 325 -8.71 11.23 -1.99
C THR A 325 -9.44 11.71 -0.74
N VAL A 326 -10.55 11.05 -0.37
CA VAL A 326 -11.33 11.45 0.82
C VAL A 326 -10.51 11.27 2.10
N ILE A 327 -9.86 10.12 2.27
CA ILE A 327 -9.04 9.85 3.45
C ILE A 327 -7.87 10.82 3.55
N GLU A 328 -7.16 11.09 2.44
CA GLU A 328 -6.05 12.04 2.40
C GLU A 328 -6.50 13.45 2.77
N THR A 329 -7.62 13.93 2.21
CA THR A 329 -8.18 15.26 2.53
C THR A 329 -8.63 15.33 4.00
N CYS A 330 -9.26 14.29 4.53
CA CYS A 330 -9.62 14.23 5.96
C CYS A 330 -8.39 14.29 6.85
N LEU A 331 -7.36 13.48 6.56
CA LEU A 331 -6.12 13.50 7.33
C LEU A 331 -5.44 14.88 7.25
N HIS A 332 -5.45 15.54 6.09
CA HIS A 332 -4.91 16.90 5.96
C HIS A 332 -5.65 17.87 6.87
N LYS A 333 -6.99 17.90 6.80
CA LYS A 333 -7.81 18.78 7.65
C LYS A 333 -7.62 18.50 9.14
N MET A 334 -7.56 17.24 9.56
CA MET A 334 -7.43 16.88 10.97
C MET A 334 -6.00 17.08 11.52
N LEU A 335 -4.96 16.73 10.74
CA LEU A 335 -3.57 16.72 11.22
C LEU A 335 -2.85 18.05 10.95
N ILE A 336 -3.10 18.71 9.81
CA ILE A 336 -2.42 19.95 9.42
C ILE A 336 -3.26 21.15 9.85
N ASP A 337 -4.52 21.22 9.39
CA ASP A 337 -5.42 22.36 9.67
C ASP A 337 -5.99 22.31 11.09
N ARG A 338 -5.89 21.19 11.80
CA ARG A 338 -6.43 20.97 13.15
C ARG A 338 -7.95 21.19 13.25
N ASP A 339 -8.67 20.99 12.12
CA ASP A 339 -10.10 21.26 11.98
C ASP A 339 -10.89 19.95 11.70
N VAL A 340 -11.31 19.30 12.77
CA VAL A 340 -12.14 18.08 12.70
C VAL A 340 -13.54 18.39 12.14
N PRO A 341 -14.25 19.45 12.54
CA PRO A 341 -15.52 19.83 11.94
C PRO A 341 -15.49 20.02 10.43
N ALA A 342 -14.42 20.68 9.89
CA ALA A 342 -14.25 20.82 8.45
C ALA A 342 -14.02 19.48 7.74
N ALA A 343 -13.37 18.52 8.39
CA ALA A 343 -13.25 17.15 7.87
C ALA A 343 -14.60 16.43 7.82
N GLU A 344 -15.44 16.57 8.86
CA GLU A 344 -16.80 16.01 8.89
C GLU A 344 -17.69 16.60 7.79
N ALA A 345 -17.67 17.94 7.64
CA ALA A 345 -18.44 18.64 6.60
C ALA A 345 -18.04 18.16 5.20
N TYR A 346 -16.75 18.01 4.95
CA TYR A 346 -16.21 17.50 3.69
C TYR A 346 -16.68 16.06 3.39
N VAL A 347 -16.67 15.17 4.40
CA VAL A 347 -17.16 13.79 4.25
C VAL A 347 -18.64 13.80 3.89
N LYS A 348 -19.49 14.55 4.62
CA LYS A 348 -20.93 14.65 4.37
C LYS A 348 -21.22 15.16 2.96
N GLN A 349 -20.49 16.17 2.50
CA GLN A 349 -20.62 16.70 1.14
C GLN A 349 -20.20 15.65 0.09
N THR A 350 -19.09 14.94 0.30
CA THR A 350 -18.64 13.88 -0.62
C THR A 350 -19.61 12.72 -0.71
N ILE A 351 -20.23 12.31 0.41
CA ILE A 351 -21.26 11.29 0.42
C ILE A 351 -22.49 11.77 -0.37
N SER A 352 -22.91 13.01 -0.18
CA SER A 352 -24.00 13.61 -0.94
C SER A 352 -23.72 13.62 -2.43
N ASP A 353 -22.53 14.08 -2.84
CA ASP A 353 -22.12 14.12 -4.25
C ASP A 353 -22.04 12.73 -4.88
N LEU A 354 -21.56 11.72 -4.13
CA LEU A 354 -21.54 10.33 -4.57
C LEU A 354 -22.95 9.79 -4.82
N LEU A 355 -23.86 9.95 -3.85
CA LEU A 355 -25.23 9.43 -3.92
C LEU A 355 -26.09 10.18 -4.94
N GLN A 356 -25.75 11.44 -5.23
CA GLN A 356 -26.35 12.24 -6.30
C GLN A 356 -25.69 12.02 -7.67
N ASN A 357 -24.78 11.02 -7.80
CA ASN A 357 -24.09 10.67 -9.05
C ASN A 357 -23.29 11.84 -9.67
N LYS A 358 -22.76 12.74 -8.83
CA LYS A 358 -21.91 13.86 -9.25
C LYS A 358 -20.43 13.50 -9.30
N VAL A 359 -20.03 12.39 -8.68
CA VAL A 359 -18.65 11.90 -8.68
C VAL A 359 -18.28 11.32 -10.03
N ASP A 360 -17.15 11.75 -10.59
CA ASP A 360 -16.65 11.20 -11.85
C ASP A 360 -16.33 9.71 -11.74
N MET A 361 -16.71 8.91 -12.74
CA MET A 361 -16.52 7.46 -12.74
C MET A 361 -15.04 7.07 -12.59
N SER A 362 -14.11 7.88 -13.07
CA SER A 362 -12.65 7.63 -12.91
C SER A 362 -12.22 7.55 -11.44
N GLN A 363 -12.98 8.15 -10.53
CA GLN A 363 -12.76 8.07 -9.08
C GLN A 363 -13.28 6.76 -8.47
N LEU A 364 -14.16 6.05 -9.18
CA LEU A 364 -14.85 4.85 -8.72
C LEU A 364 -14.22 3.56 -9.24
N VAL A 365 -13.28 3.63 -10.17
CA VAL A 365 -12.58 2.47 -10.72
C VAL A 365 -11.74 1.79 -9.65
N ILE A 366 -11.91 0.46 -9.52
CA ILE A 366 -11.14 -0.41 -8.63
C ILE A 366 -10.25 -1.29 -9.51
N THR A 367 -8.99 -1.50 -9.09
CA THR A 367 -8.07 -2.39 -9.81
C THR A 367 -7.54 -3.48 -8.90
N LYS A 368 -7.59 -4.74 -9.35
CA LYS A 368 -6.99 -5.87 -8.62
C LYS A 368 -6.18 -6.75 -9.57
N ALA A 369 -5.05 -7.27 -9.06
CA ALA A 369 -4.21 -8.19 -9.84
C ALA A 369 -4.85 -9.58 -9.92
N LEU A 370 -4.85 -10.16 -11.11
CA LEU A 370 -5.21 -11.56 -11.36
C LEU A 370 -3.99 -12.44 -11.02
N ALA A 371 -3.78 -12.68 -9.72
CA ALA A 371 -2.54 -13.27 -9.21
C ALA A 371 -2.47 -14.80 -9.29
N LYS A 372 -3.61 -15.48 -9.42
CA LYS A 372 -3.73 -16.94 -9.45
C LYS A 372 -4.61 -17.40 -10.60
N SER A 373 -4.41 -18.61 -11.05
CA SER A 373 -5.29 -19.28 -12.04
C SER A 373 -6.58 -19.78 -11.42
N ASP A 374 -6.56 -20.11 -10.12
CA ASP A 374 -7.69 -20.64 -9.40
C ASP A 374 -7.90 -19.90 -8.07
N TYR A 375 -9.15 -19.63 -7.73
CA TYR A 375 -9.58 -18.92 -6.53
C TYR A 375 -10.67 -19.72 -5.82
N ALA A 376 -10.48 -19.96 -4.53
CA ALA A 376 -11.41 -20.72 -3.70
C ALA A 376 -12.83 -20.06 -3.61
N ALA A 377 -12.93 -18.75 -3.84
CA ALA A 377 -14.19 -18.02 -3.83
C ALA A 377 -14.28 -17.08 -5.04
N LYS A 378 -15.51 -16.91 -5.56
CA LYS A 378 -15.80 -15.97 -6.65
C LYS A 378 -15.45 -14.54 -6.26
N GLN A 379 -14.67 -13.87 -7.09
CA GLN A 379 -14.23 -12.48 -6.89
C GLN A 379 -14.56 -11.62 -8.10
N ALA A 380 -14.88 -10.33 -7.85
CA ALA A 380 -15.33 -9.39 -8.87
C ALA A 380 -14.39 -9.30 -10.08
N HIS A 381 -13.08 -9.19 -9.86
CA HIS A 381 -12.08 -9.09 -10.92
C HIS A 381 -11.85 -10.39 -11.69
N VAL A 382 -12.04 -11.55 -11.05
CA VAL A 382 -11.88 -12.86 -11.68
C VAL A 382 -13.06 -13.16 -12.60
N GLU A 383 -14.28 -13.03 -12.08
CA GLU A 383 -15.52 -13.24 -12.85
C GLU A 383 -15.64 -12.25 -14.01
N LEU A 384 -15.17 -11.01 -13.81
CA LEU A 384 -15.12 -10.04 -14.92
C LEU A 384 -14.09 -10.44 -15.98
N ALA A 385 -12.89 -10.85 -15.58
CA ALA A 385 -11.87 -11.28 -16.55
C ALA A 385 -12.38 -12.43 -17.42
N GLU A 386 -13.11 -13.39 -16.83
CA GLU A 386 -13.72 -14.49 -17.59
C GLU A 386 -14.83 -13.98 -18.55
N ARG A 387 -15.71 -13.07 -18.11
CA ARG A 387 -16.70 -12.45 -19.02
C ARG A 387 -16.05 -11.65 -20.14
N MET A 388 -14.95 -10.94 -19.87
CA MET A 388 -14.20 -10.23 -20.91
C MET A 388 -13.60 -11.19 -21.93
N LYS A 389 -13.06 -12.32 -21.47
CA LYS A 389 -12.53 -13.37 -22.34
C LYS A 389 -13.60 -14.00 -23.25
N GLN A 390 -14.82 -14.16 -22.74
CA GLN A 390 -15.96 -14.64 -23.52
C GLN A 390 -16.41 -13.61 -24.58
N ARG A 391 -16.27 -12.30 -24.31
CA ARG A 391 -16.59 -11.23 -25.27
C ARG A 391 -15.53 -11.07 -26.35
N ASP A 392 -14.28 -11.00 -25.92
CA ASP A 392 -13.10 -10.87 -26.79
C ASP A 392 -11.85 -11.42 -26.09
N ALA A 393 -11.41 -12.58 -26.54
CA ALA A 393 -10.25 -13.27 -25.96
C ALA A 393 -8.93 -12.47 -26.17
N GLY A 394 -8.85 -11.63 -27.21
CA GLY A 394 -7.65 -10.86 -27.54
C GLY A 394 -7.39 -9.68 -26.59
N SER A 395 -8.44 -9.09 -26.04
CA SER A 395 -8.35 -7.94 -25.12
C SER A 395 -8.50 -8.33 -23.64
N ALA A 396 -8.73 -9.60 -23.33
CA ALA A 396 -8.94 -10.09 -21.98
C ALA A 396 -7.64 -10.02 -21.15
N PRO A 397 -7.74 -9.68 -19.82
CA PRO A 397 -6.58 -9.67 -18.94
C PRO A 397 -5.96 -11.06 -18.79
N ALA A 398 -4.64 -11.14 -18.88
CA ALA A 398 -3.85 -12.36 -18.62
C ALA A 398 -3.50 -12.53 -17.13
N LEU A 399 -3.02 -13.72 -16.76
CA LEU A 399 -2.52 -13.98 -15.42
C LEU A 399 -1.34 -13.05 -15.10
N GLY A 400 -1.41 -12.36 -13.97
CA GLY A 400 -0.45 -11.34 -13.55
C GLY A 400 -0.89 -9.90 -13.86
N ASP A 401 -1.83 -9.71 -14.79
CA ASP A 401 -2.36 -8.40 -15.12
C ASP A 401 -3.30 -7.84 -14.02
N ARG A 402 -3.47 -6.52 -14.03
CA ARG A 402 -4.47 -5.87 -13.19
C ARG A 402 -5.77 -5.70 -13.96
N VAL A 403 -6.86 -6.17 -13.36
CA VAL A 403 -8.22 -6.01 -13.88
C VAL A 403 -8.83 -4.76 -13.26
N ALA A 404 -9.22 -3.80 -14.10
CA ALA A 404 -9.97 -2.62 -13.70
C ALA A 404 -11.48 -2.91 -13.80
N TYR A 405 -12.24 -2.52 -12.79
CA TYR A 405 -13.69 -2.71 -12.79
C TYR A 405 -14.41 -1.61 -11.99
N VAL A 406 -15.68 -1.44 -12.29
CA VAL A 406 -16.65 -0.68 -11.51
C VAL A 406 -17.82 -1.59 -11.15
N ILE A 407 -18.55 -1.23 -10.08
CA ILE A 407 -19.76 -1.96 -9.67
C ILE A 407 -20.98 -1.19 -10.19
N VAL A 408 -21.73 -1.85 -11.05
CA VAL A 408 -22.94 -1.27 -11.67
C VAL A 408 -24.21 -1.67 -10.91
N LYS A 409 -25.29 -0.91 -11.11
CA LYS A 409 -26.60 -1.29 -10.59
C LYS A 409 -27.03 -2.62 -11.22
N GLY A 410 -27.47 -3.55 -10.39
CA GLY A 410 -27.94 -4.87 -10.78
C GLY A 410 -29.27 -5.22 -10.10
N MET A 411 -29.71 -6.47 -10.24
CA MET A 411 -30.90 -6.97 -9.55
C MET A 411 -30.72 -6.89 -8.03
N LYS A 412 -31.82 -6.73 -7.30
CA LYS A 412 -31.81 -6.71 -5.84
C LYS A 412 -31.27 -8.06 -5.31
N GLY A 413 -30.25 -8.00 -4.46
CA GLY A 413 -29.61 -9.19 -3.91
C GLY A 413 -28.44 -9.75 -4.73
N ALA A 414 -28.17 -9.24 -5.95
CA ALA A 414 -27.02 -9.67 -6.76
C ALA A 414 -25.70 -9.39 -6.06
N ALA A 415 -24.78 -10.36 -6.10
CA ALA A 415 -23.45 -10.25 -5.49
C ALA A 415 -22.56 -9.25 -6.24
N ALA A 416 -21.54 -8.72 -5.56
CA ALA A 416 -20.63 -7.74 -6.15
C ALA A 416 -19.88 -8.26 -7.40
N TYR A 417 -19.55 -9.56 -7.44
CA TYR A 417 -18.89 -10.16 -8.60
C TYR A 417 -19.80 -10.27 -9.83
N GLU A 418 -21.13 -10.34 -9.64
CA GLU A 418 -22.12 -10.32 -10.73
C GLU A 418 -22.30 -8.90 -11.30
N LYS A 419 -22.15 -7.88 -10.44
CA LYS A 419 -22.30 -6.46 -10.77
C LYS A 419 -21.01 -5.80 -11.22
N SER A 420 -19.88 -6.51 -11.23
CA SER A 420 -18.61 -5.96 -11.70
C SER A 420 -18.61 -5.83 -13.21
N GLU A 421 -18.16 -4.69 -13.76
CA GLU A 421 -18.09 -4.49 -15.21
C GLU A 421 -16.88 -3.64 -15.61
N ASP A 422 -16.42 -3.82 -16.86
CA ASP A 422 -15.32 -3.02 -17.40
C ASP A 422 -15.73 -1.55 -17.50
N PRO A 423 -14.91 -0.62 -16.99
CA PRO A 423 -15.24 0.80 -16.99
C PRO A 423 -15.49 1.38 -18.40
N LEU A 424 -14.78 0.90 -19.43
CA LEU A 424 -15.01 1.35 -20.80
C LEU A 424 -16.37 0.87 -21.32
N PHE A 425 -16.69 -0.38 -21.08
CA PHE A 425 -17.99 -0.94 -21.46
C PHE A 425 -19.15 -0.19 -20.76
N VAL A 426 -18.96 0.20 -19.51
CA VAL A 426 -19.94 1.01 -18.74
C VAL A 426 -20.13 2.39 -19.36
N LEU A 427 -19.04 3.05 -19.80
CA LEU A 427 -19.10 4.35 -20.47
C LEU A 427 -19.81 4.26 -21.82
N GLU A 428 -19.44 3.28 -22.64
CA GLU A 428 -19.99 3.09 -24.00
C GLU A 428 -21.49 2.78 -23.99
N ASN A 429 -21.94 2.03 -22.98
CA ASN A 429 -23.33 1.60 -22.86
C ASN A 429 -24.15 2.42 -21.88
N ASN A 430 -23.61 3.51 -21.30
CA ASN A 430 -24.27 4.37 -20.33
C ASN A 430 -24.90 3.59 -19.16
N ILE A 431 -24.18 2.59 -18.62
CA ILE A 431 -24.67 1.74 -17.53
C ILE A 431 -24.53 2.49 -16.20
N PRO A 432 -25.59 2.60 -15.38
CA PRO A 432 -25.54 3.32 -14.12
C PRO A 432 -24.70 2.58 -13.06
N VAL A 433 -23.81 3.31 -12.39
CA VAL A 433 -22.96 2.80 -11.30
C VAL A 433 -23.77 2.67 -10.02
N ASP A 434 -23.49 1.65 -9.20
CA ASP A 434 -24.10 1.42 -7.90
C ASP A 434 -23.42 2.27 -6.82
N THR A 435 -23.79 3.55 -6.74
CA THR A 435 -23.23 4.51 -5.79
C THR A 435 -23.39 4.09 -4.33
N ARG A 436 -24.48 3.36 -4.01
CA ARG A 436 -24.72 2.84 -2.64
C ARG A 436 -23.69 1.79 -2.26
N TYR A 437 -23.31 0.90 -3.20
CA TYR A 437 -22.22 -0.04 -2.98
C TYR A 437 -20.91 0.66 -2.57
N TYR A 438 -20.57 1.77 -3.25
CA TYR A 438 -19.36 2.52 -2.93
C TYR A 438 -19.41 3.15 -1.56
N LEU A 439 -20.54 3.68 -1.14
CA LEU A 439 -20.70 4.18 0.23
C LEU A 439 -20.52 3.05 1.25
N ASP A 440 -21.28 1.98 1.12
CA ASP A 440 -21.37 0.94 2.14
C ASP A 440 -20.11 0.04 2.19
N ASN A 441 -19.49 -0.26 1.05
CA ASN A 441 -18.38 -1.22 0.96
C ASN A 441 -17.00 -0.59 0.76
N GLN A 442 -16.90 0.64 0.22
CA GLN A 442 -15.63 1.27 -0.06
C GLN A 442 -15.32 2.41 0.92
N LEU A 443 -16.25 3.32 1.18
CA LEU A 443 -16.04 4.51 2.02
C LEU A 443 -16.31 4.28 3.51
N SER A 444 -17.37 3.57 3.85
CA SER A 444 -17.85 3.42 5.23
C SER A 444 -16.76 2.93 6.19
N LYS A 445 -16.16 1.77 5.91
CA LYS A 445 -15.13 1.19 6.80
C LYS A 445 -13.87 2.03 6.95
N PRO A 446 -13.27 2.60 5.87
CA PRO A 446 -12.14 3.51 6.00
C PRO A 446 -12.46 4.77 6.80
N LEU A 447 -13.63 5.39 6.56
CA LEU A 447 -14.06 6.59 7.30
C LEU A 447 -14.25 6.30 8.79
N MET A 448 -14.97 5.22 9.14
CA MET A 448 -15.15 4.86 10.54
C MET A 448 -13.81 4.66 11.26
N ARG A 449 -12.84 4.01 10.63
CA ARG A 449 -11.51 3.79 11.23
C ARG A 449 -10.77 5.07 11.61
N ILE A 450 -10.87 6.14 10.80
CA ILE A 450 -10.16 7.40 11.10
C ILE A 450 -10.95 8.31 12.02
N PHE A 451 -12.30 8.24 12.01
CA PHE A 451 -13.13 9.11 12.83
C PHE A 451 -13.50 8.52 14.19
N GLU A 452 -13.63 7.19 14.32
CA GLU A 452 -13.94 6.54 15.59
C GLU A 452 -12.95 6.88 16.72
N PRO A 453 -11.61 6.90 16.51
CA PRO A 453 -10.67 7.33 17.54
C PRO A 453 -10.81 8.79 18.00
N ILE A 454 -11.49 9.64 17.22
CA ILE A 454 -11.65 11.09 17.46
C ILE A 454 -13.06 11.40 17.98
N LEU A 455 -14.09 10.86 17.35
CA LEU A 455 -15.51 11.19 17.60
C LEU A 455 -16.21 10.14 18.48
N GLY A 456 -15.61 8.97 18.69
CA GLY A 456 -16.24 7.86 19.39
C GLY A 456 -17.55 7.45 18.71
N ASP A 457 -18.61 7.27 19.50
CA ASP A 457 -19.93 6.82 19.02
C ASP A 457 -20.59 7.78 18.02
N LYS A 458 -20.23 9.08 18.05
CA LYS A 458 -20.76 10.09 17.12
C LYS A 458 -20.27 9.88 15.68
N SER A 459 -19.25 9.08 15.45
CA SER A 459 -18.72 8.77 14.10
C SER A 459 -19.77 8.15 13.18
N SER A 460 -20.74 7.39 13.72
CA SER A 460 -21.83 6.78 12.96
C SER A 460 -22.76 7.81 12.26
N ALA A 461 -22.86 9.03 12.80
CA ALA A 461 -23.64 10.13 12.22
C ALA A 461 -23.07 10.63 10.87
N LEU A 462 -21.80 10.31 10.55
CA LEU A 462 -21.21 10.62 9.25
C LEU A 462 -21.85 9.81 8.11
N LEU A 463 -22.37 8.61 8.40
CA LEU A 463 -22.93 7.71 7.41
C LEU A 463 -24.46 7.75 7.33
N SER A 464 -25.11 8.60 8.12
CA SER A 464 -26.56 8.72 8.20
C SER A 464 -26.98 10.19 8.29
N GLY A 465 -28.16 10.51 7.74
CA GLY A 465 -28.73 11.86 7.77
C GLY A 465 -29.16 12.38 6.38
N ASP A 466 -29.50 13.67 6.29
CA ASP A 466 -30.02 14.29 5.05
C ASP A 466 -29.05 14.21 3.87
N HIS A 467 -27.75 14.19 4.13
CA HIS A 467 -26.71 14.06 3.12
C HIS A 467 -26.66 12.67 2.47
N THR A 468 -27.39 11.68 2.99
CA THR A 468 -27.46 10.33 2.44
C THR A 468 -28.65 10.10 1.51
N ARG A 469 -29.35 11.14 1.09
CA ARG A 469 -30.45 11.06 0.12
C ARG A 469 -29.92 10.65 -1.25
N THR A 470 -30.53 9.60 -1.84
CA THR A 470 -30.18 9.08 -3.17
C THR A 470 -31.13 9.60 -4.23
N ILE A 471 -30.60 9.93 -5.41
CA ILE A 471 -31.42 10.15 -6.60
C ILE A 471 -31.76 8.77 -7.20
N GLN A 472 -33.06 8.53 -7.41
CA GLN A 472 -33.50 7.35 -8.15
C GLN A 472 -33.26 7.58 -9.65
N ILE A 473 -32.20 6.97 -10.17
CA ILE A 473 -31.98 6.90 -11.61
C ILE A 473 -32.77 5.68 -12.11
N ALA A 474 -33.69 5.91 -13.05
CA ALA A 474 -34.39 4.81 -13.72
C ALA A 474 -33.34 3.93 -14.42
N THR A 475 -33.17 2.71 -13.93
CA THR A 475 -32.31 1.71 -14.58
C THR A 475 -33.11 1.04 -15.68
N PRO A 476 -32.59 0.95 -16.91
CA PRO A 476 -33.13 -0.01 -17.87
C PRO A 476 -32.93 -1.40 -17.24
N THR A 477 -34.00 -2.03 -16.86
CA THR A 477 -33.96 -3.41 -16.33
C THR A 477 -33.50 -4.30 -17.46
N VAL A 478 -32.30 -4.85 -17.35
CA VAL A 478 -31.79 -5.86 -18.27
C VAL A 478 -32.54 -7.16 -17.96
N GLY A 479 -33.70 -7.32 -18.57
CA GLY A 479 -34.54 -8.50 -18.40
C GLY A 479 -36.03 -8.14 -18.39
N GLY A 480 -36.83 -8.78 -19.22
CA GLY A 480 -38.27 -8.57 -19.34
C GLY A 480 -38.70 -7.68 -20.51
N LEU A 481 -39.92 -7.21 -20.52
CA LEU A 481 -40.59 -6.41 -21.55
C LEU A 481 -39.79 -5.14 -21.98
N MET A 482 -38.89 -4.61 -21.13
CA MET A 482 -38.07 -3.45 -21.43
C MET A 482 -36.99 -3.70 -22.53
N LYS A 483 -36.68 -4.94 -22.89
CA LYS A 483 -35.86 -5.25 -24.08
C LYS A 483 -36.53 -4.81 -25.38
N PHE A 484 -37.84 -4.65 -25.37
CA PHE A 484 -38.65 -4.22 -26.53
C PHE A 484 -39.05 -2.74 -26.47
N ALA A 485 -38.58 -2.00 -25.44
CA ALA A 485 -38.85 -0.57 -25.31
C ALA A 485 -38.08 0.19 -26.40
N VAL A 486 -38.79 0.74 -27.37
CA VAL A 486 -38.23 1.66 -28.36
C VAL A 486 -37.79 2.93 -27.61
N LYS A 487 -36.53 3.34 -27.80
CA LYS A 487 -36.02 4.62 -27.28
C LYS A 487 -36.85 5.75 -27.90
N THR A 488 -37.77 6.33 -27.10
CA THR A 488 -38.51 7.51 -27.53
C THR A 488 -37.63 8.75 -27.44
N ILE A 489 -37.47 9.44 -28.56
CA ILE A 489 -36.77 10.72 -28.62
C ILE A 489 -37.65 11.77 -27.95
N THR A 490 -37.07 12.58 -27.05
CA THR A 490 -37.81 13.62 -26.33
C THR A 490 -37.41 15.02 -26.82
N CYS A 491 -38.37 15.96 -26.75
CA CYS A 491 -38.13 17.37 -27.04
C CYS A 491 -37.05 17.94 -26.11
N LEU A 492 -36.05 18.64 -26.64
CA LEU A 492 -34.96 19.24 -25.85
C LEU A 492 -35.43 20.36 -24.93
N GLY A 493 -36.54 21.02 -25.24
CA GLY A 493 -37.13 22.07 -24.40
C GLY A 493 -37.99 21.50 -23.25
N CYS A 494 -39.12 20.87 -23.59
CA CYS A 494 -40.13 20.45 -22.60
C CYS A 494 -40.09 18.96 -22.20
N LYS A 495 -39.15 18.17 -22.80
CA LYS A 495 -38.97 16.73 -22.53
C LYS A 495 -40.17 15.85 -22.93
N THR A 496 -41.18 16.36 -23.61
CA THR A 496 -42.30 15.58 -24.14
C THR A 496 -41.80 14.61 -25.19
N PRO A 497 -42.26 13.34 -25.23
CA PRO A 497 -41.89 12.40 -26.28
C PRO A 497 -42.28 12.93 -27.69
N LEU A 498 -41.34 12.88 -28.60
CA LEU A 498 -41.56 13.20 -30.02
C LEU A 498 -42.04 11.92 -30.70
N ARG A 499 -43.18 11.98 -31.41
CA ARG A 499 -43.66 10.85 -32.22
C ARG A 499 -42.86 10.79 -33.52
N ALA A 500 -42.25 9.65 -33.79
CA ALA A 500 -41.66 9.38 -35.11
C ALA A 500 -42.79 9.41 -36.14
N ASN A 501 -42.87 10.44 -36.97
CA ASN A 501 -43.74 10.42 -38.13
C ASN A 501 -43.10 9.53 -39.22
N ASN A 502 -43.88 8.61 -39.79
CA ASN A 502 -43.49 7.58 -40.74
C ASN A 502 -43.08 8.11 -42.13
N SER A 503 -42.36 9.18 -42.26
CA SER A 503 -41.81 9.63 -43.51
C SER A 503 -40.54 10.45 -43.30
N LEU A 504 -39.40 9.90 -43.71
CA LEU A 504 -38.12 10.51 -44.15
C LEU A 504 -37.59 11.75 -43.42
N ASN A 505 -38.18 12.22 -42.32
CA ASN A 505 -37.66 13.36 -41.56
C ASN A 505 -36.89 12.90 -40.35
N LYS A 506 -35.61 13.23 -40.32
CA LYS A 506 -34.74 13.20 -39.15
C LYS A 506 -35.52 13.67 -37.91
N ASP A 507 -35.45 12.90 -36.85
CA ASP A 507 -36.11 13.21 -35.54
C ASP A 507 -35.75 14.63 -35.09
N GLY A 508 -36.70 15.56 -35.18
CA GLY A 508 -36.45 16.97 -34.86
C GLY A 508 -36.00 17.19 -33.40
N ALA A 509 -35.31 18.28 -33.17
CA ALA A 509 -34.79 18.64 -31.84
C ALA A 509 -35.89 19.04 -30.87
N VAL A 510 -36.97 19.67 -31.32
CA VAL A 510 -38.01 20.31 -30.50
C VAL A 510 -39.43 20.01 -31.01
N CYS A 511 -40.41 19.98 -30.09
CA CYS A 511 -41.83 19.88 -30.44
C CYS A 511 -42.38 21.20 -30.97
N LYS A 512 -43.59 21.19 -31.57
CA LYS A 512 -44.25 22.39 -32.12
C LYS A 512 -44.32 23.55 -31.11
N ASN A 513 -44.58 23.27 -29.82
CA ASN A 513 -44.70 24.30 -28.77
C ASN A 513 -43.36 24.94 -28.40
N CYS A 514 -42.26 24.21 -28.56
CA CYS A 514 -40.91 24.72 -28.24
C CYS A 514 -40.19 25.31 -29.49
N ARG A 515 -40.78 25.22 -30.66
CA ARG A 515 -40.20 25.74 -31.92
C ARG A 515 -39.89 27.24 -31.88
N PRO A 516 -40.68 28.13 -31.27
CA PRO A 516 -40.34 29.55 -31.17
C PRO A 516 -39.06 29.83 -30.36
N ARG A 517 -38.65 28.89 -29.48
CA ARG A 517 -37.44 28.98 -28.66
C ARG A 517 -36.28 28.11 -29.20
N MET A 518 -36.37 27.64 -30.48
CA MET A 518 -35.41 26.73 -31.03
C MET A 518 -33.98 27.32 -31.06
N ALA A 519 -33.85 28.59 -31.45
CA ALA A 519 -32.55 29.28 -31.48
C ALA A 519 -31.91 29.38 -30.10
N GLU A 520 -32.67 29.70 -29.06
CA GLU A 520 -32.19 29.74 -27.66
C GLU A 520 -31.70 28.33 -27.24
N LEU A 521 -32.47 27.29 -27.52
CA LEU A 521 -32.14 25.91 -27.18
C LEU A 521 -30.91 25.43 -27.95
N TYR A 522 -30.79 25.79 -29.22
CA TYR A 522 -29.61 25.50 -30.05
C TYR A 522 -28.37 26.15 -29.45
N GLN A 523 -28.42 27.47 -29.19
CA GLN A 523 -27.30 28.20 -28.59
C GLN A 523 -26.84 27.58 -27.26
N LYS A 524 -27.79 27.17 -26.42
CA LYS A 524 -27.49 26.46 -25.19
C LYS A 524 -26.74 25.15 -25.42
N GLN A 525 -27.15 24.35 -26.45
CA GLN A 525 -26.47 23.10 -26.77
C GLN A 525 -25.08 23.33 -27.38
N VAL A 526 -24.92 24.36 -28.24
CA VAL A 526 -23.62 24.76 -28.75
C VAL A 526 -22.65 25.16 -27.64
N THR A 527 -23.12 25.96 -26.70
CA THR A 527 -22.29 26.34 -25.53
C THR A 527 -21.86 25.11 -24.74
N GLN A 528 -22.79 24.20 -24.47
CA GLN A 528 -22.48 22.95 -23.76
C GLN A 528 -21.48 22.07 -24.53
N ALA A 529 -21.64 21.91 -25.85
CA ALA A 529 -20.72 21.16 -26.69
C ALA A 529 -19.32 21.79 -26.70
N SER A 530 -19.25 23.14 -26.79
CA SER A 530 -17.99 23.89 -26.73
C SER A 530 -17.25 23.69 -25.40
N ASP A 531 -17.95 23.75 -24.27
CA ASP A 531 -17.35 23.50 -22.95
C ASP A 531 -16.79 22.07 -22.83
N LEU A 532 -17.53 21.08 -23.34
CA LEU A 532 -17.08 19.70 -23.38
C LEU A 532 -15.85 19.51 -24.28
N GLN A 533 -15.83 20.19 -25.45
CA GLN A 533 -14.68 20.17 -26.36
C GLN A 533 -13.43 20.77 -25.72
N VAL A 534 -13.55 21.87 -24.98
CA VAL A 534 -12.46 22.49 -24.22
C VAL A 534 -11.95 21.52 -23.16
N ARG A 535 -12.85 20.86 -22.42
CA ARG A 535 -12.49 19.86 -21.42
C ARG A 535 -11.74 18.69 -22.06
N PHE A 536 -12.24 18.14 -23.18
CA PHE A 536 -11.60 17.07 -23.91
C PHE A 536 -10.20 17.47 -24.38
N SER A 537 -10.04 18.63 -24.99
CA SER A 537 -8.75 19.14 -25.49
C SER A 537 -7.71 19.27 -24.38
N ARG A 538 -8.10 19.74 -23.17
CA ARG A 538 -7.21 19.81 -22.02
C ARG A 538 -6.74 18.42 -21.57
N LEU A 539 -7.64 17.44 -21.50
CA LEU A 539 -7.30 16.07 -21.13
C LEU A 539 -6.44 15.38 -22.19
N TRP A 540 -6.72 15.63 -23.46
CA TRP A 540 -5.93 15.14 -24.57
C TRP A 540 -4.50 15.66 -24.52
N THR A 541 -4.33 16.98 -24.39
CA THR A 541 -3.02 17.62 -24.26
C THR A 541 -2.23 17.10 -23.06
N GLN A 542 -2.90 16.85 -21.93
CA GLN A 542 -2.25 16.27 -20.75
C GLN A 542 -1.73 14.84 -21.03
N CYS A 543 -2.49 14.03 -21.77
CA CYS A 543 -2.05 12.71 -22.19
C CYS A 543 -0.89 12.78 -23.18
N GLN A 544 -0.92 13.71 -24.15
CA GLN A 544 0.18 13.96 -25.08
C GLN A 544 1.46 14.36 -24.34
N ARG A 545 1.39 15.26 -23.36
CA ARG A 545 2.54 15.63 -22.50
C ARG A 545 3.08 14.43 -21.75
N CYS A 546 2.22 13.57 -21.20
CA CYS A 546 2.62 12.36 -20.50
C CYS A 546 3.38 11.38 -21.40
N GLN A 547 2.98 11.23 -22.65
CA GLN A 547 3.68 10.36 -23.62
C GLN A 547 4.91 11.03 -24.29
N GLY A 548 5.15 12.31 -24.03
CA GLY A 548 6.35 13.03 -24.48
C GLY A 548 6.25 13.65 -25.90
N SER A 549 5.06 13.69 -26.51
CA SER A 549 4.84 14.30 -27.82
C SER A 549 3.50 15.03 -27.87
N LEU A 550 3.51 16.29 -28.33
CA LEU A 550 2.29 17.09 -28.54
C LEU A 550 1.73 16.95 -29.96
N HIS A 551 2.42 16.24 -30.86
CA HIS A 551 2.08 16.15 -32.27
C HIS A 551 1.54 14.77 -32.70
N GLN A 552 1.58 13.79 -31.81
CA GLN A 552 1.11 12.44 -32.07
C GLN A 552 -0.21 12.17 -31.36
N ASP A 553 -0.98 11.25 -31.92
CA ASP A 553 -2.19 10.75 -31.28
C ASP A 553 -1.88 10.08 -29.95
N VAL A 554 -2.86 10.13 -29.04
CA VAL A 554 -2.72 9.52 -27.73
C VAL A 554 -2.98 8.02 -27.81
N LEU A 555 -1.92 7.23 -27.78
CA LEU A 555 -1.94 5.76 -27.81
C LEU A 555 -2.06 5.11 -26.44
N CYS A 556 -2.03 5.92 -25.35
CA CYS A 556 -2.06 5.41 -23.97
C CYS A 556 -3.35 4.63 -23.68
N SER A 557 -3.17 3.40 -23.15
CA SER A 557 -4.23 2.48 -22.70
C SER A 557 -4.15 2.15 -21.21
N SER A 558 -3.47 2.97 -20.40
CA SER A 558 -3.23 2.72 -18.97
C SER A 558 -4.51 2.74 -18.15
N LYS A 559 -5.03 1.57 -17.79
CA LYS A 559 -6.24 1.38 -16.99
C LYS A 559 -6.08 1.78 -15.50
N ASP A 560 -4.86 2.03 -15.04
CA ASP A 560 -4.59 2.54 -13.67
C ASP A 560 -4.60 4.08 -13.60
N CYS A 561 -4.68 4.77 -14.75
CA CYS A 561 -4.63 6.23 -14.83
C CYS A 561 -6.04 6.85 -14.83
N PRO A 562 -6.39 7.72 -13.88
CA PRO A 562 -7.70 8.37 -13.85
C PRO A 562 -7.93 9.29 -15.08
N ILE A 563 -6.87 9.94 -15.59
CA ILE A 563 -6.96 10.83 -16.76
C ILE A 563 -7.36 10.03 -18.00
N PHE A 564 -6.95 8.75 -18.10
CA PHE A 564 -7.39 7.87 -19.19
C PHE A 564 -8.92 7.76 -19.25
N TYR A 565 -9.57 7.49 -18.11
CA TYR A 565 -11.03 7.37 -18.05
C TYR A 565 -11.72 8.73 -18.22
N MET A 566 -11.16 9.80 -17.63
CA MET A 566 -11.68 11.17 -17.82
C MET A 566 -11.65 11.56 -19.28
N ARG A 567 -10.56 11.25 -20.01
CA ARG A 567 -10.43 11.51 -21.43
C ARG A 567 -11.44 10.71 -22.27
N LYS A 568 -11.58 9.41 -21.98
CA LYS A 568 -12.57 8.56 -22.66
C LYS A 568 -14.00 9.02 -22.42
N LYS A 569 -14.31 9.41 -21.17
CA LYS A 569 -15.61 9.99 -20.85
C LYS A 569 -15.84 11.31 -21.56
N ALA A 570 -14.88 12.23 -21.53
CA ALA A 570 -15.03 13.51 -22.22
C ALA A 570 -15.16 13.35 -23.74
N GLN A 571 -14.45 12.38 -24.34
CA GLN A 571 -14.64 12.03 -25.74
C GLN A 571 -16.09 11.60 -26.03
N LYS A 572 -16.62 10.71 -25.22
CA LYS A 572 -18.01 10.24 -25.34
C LYS A 572 -19.02 11.36 -25.12
N ASP A 573 -18.80 12.21 -24.12
CA ASP A 573 -19.66 13.37 -23.82
C ASP A 573 -19.69 14.35 -25.02
N VAL A 574 -18.56 14.56 -25.72
CA VAL A 574 -18.48 15.39 -26.93
C VAL A 574 -19.24 14.73 -28.11
N GLU A 575 -19.06 13.43 -28.31
CA GLU A 575 -19.78 12.66 -29.34
C GLU A 575 -21.30 12.74 -29.11
N ASP A 576 -21.75 12.53 -27.87
CA ASP A 576 -23.18 12.61 -27.50
C ASP A 576 -23.73 14.03 -27.65
N ALA A 577 -22.95 15.07 -27.31
CA ALA A 577 -23.34 16.48 -27.51
C ALA A 577 -23.46 16.84 -29.00
N ASN A 578 -22.53 16.38 -29.85
CA ASN A 578 -22.59 16.57 -31.29
C ASN A 578 -23.81 15.86 -31.89
N ALA A 579 -24.11 14.63 -31.48
CA ALA A 579 -25.30 13.91 -31.90
C ALA A 579 -26.61 14.63 -31.49
N VAL A 580 -26.60 15.38 -30.38
CA VAL A 580 -27.72 16.24 -29.98
C VAL A 580 -27.81 17.47 -30.90
N LEU A 581 -26.68 18.08 -31.31
CA LEU A 581 -26.66 19.22 -32.22
C LEU A 581 -27.13 18.82 -33.62
N GLU A 582 -26.78 17.64 -34.10
CA GLU A 582 -27.25 17.08 -35.40
C GLU A 582 -28.77 16.92 -35.47
N ARG A 583 -29.48 16.90 -34.35
CA ARG A 583 -30.94 16.86 -34.31
C ARG A 583 -31.58 18.19 -34.70
N PHE A 584 -30.84 19.29 -34.61
CA PHE A 584 -31.27 20.57 -35.14
C PHE A 584 -31.00 20.58 -36.64
N ASP A 585 -32.06 20.69 -37.43
CA ASP A 585 -31.95 20.77 -38.87
C ASP A 585 -31.39 22.16 -39.25
N THR A 586 -30.12 22.18 -39.64
CA THR A 586 -29.42 23.44 -39.94
C THR A 586 -29.79 24.03 -41.29
N ASP A 587 -30.49 23.24 -42.13
CA ASP A 587 -30.93 23.69 -43.47
C ASP A 587 -32.15 24.62 -43.43
N VAL A 588 -32.66 24.90 -42.22
CA VAL A 588 -33.85 25.72 -41.97
C VAL A 588 -33.49 27.11 -41.38
N TRP A 589 -32.22 27.46 -41.32
CA TRP A 589 -31.75 28.77 -40.79
C TRP A 589 -31.50 29.79 -41.87
#